data_ba9e8b929a159edde6bc0543f5d0d955
#
_entry.id   ba9e8b929a159edde6bc0543f5d0d955
#
_cell.length_a   1.000
_cell.length_b   1.000
_cell.length_c   1.000
_cell.angle_alpha   90.00
_cell.angle_beta   90.00
_cell.angle_gamma   90.00
#
_symmetry.space_group_name_H-M   'P 1'
#
loop_
_entity.id
_entity.type
_entity.pdbx_description
1 polymer ?
#
loop_
_entity_poly.entity_id
_entity_poly.type
_entity_poly.pdbx_seq_one_letter_code
_entity_poly.pdbx_strand_id
1 'polypeptide(L)'
;DFTNPAMEAEFGVILNRDIKPELVSFDFILDSIEGIYPLIEIHNLIFHGEEPFGSELLANNAIHSGVILGTECKAKNNPIETDLKLIYDKEIIETWSKKKWPSDMLSEIEWLVKDQANKNNFLRKGNLILTGAYGFPVPINERKLIEVTSSAFGNVEATFI
;
A
#
# COMPACT_ATOMS: atom_id res chain seq x y z
N ASP A 1 -9.09 17.24 -9.69
CA ASP A 1 -9.98 17.57 -8.56
C ASP A 1 -10.57 16.28 -8.02
N PHE A 2 -10.60 16.12 -6.71
CA PHE A 2 -11.24 15.00 -6.03
C PHE A 2 -12.67 15.37 -5.65
N THR A 3 -13.60 14.41 -5.74
CA THR A 3 -15.00 14.61 -5.38
C THR A 3 -15.22 14.28 -3.90
N ASN A 4 -14.82 13.08 -3.49
CA ASN A 4 -14.89 12.63 -2.10
C ASN A 4 -13.58 11.92 -1.78
N PRO A 5 -12.50 12.66 -1.47
CA PRO A 5 -11.22 12.05 -1.18
C PRO A 5 -11.22 11.35 0.17
N ALA A 6 -10.53 10.21 0.21
CA ALA A 6 -10.21 9.50 1.43
C ALA A 6 -8.77 9.00 1.38
N MET A 7 -8.25 8.59 2.51
CA MET A 7 -6.87 8.13 2.65
C MET A 7 -6.78 6.82 3.41
N GLU A 8 -5.77 6.04 3.10
CA GLU A 8 -5.37 4.86 3.85
C GLU A 8 -3.87 4.86 4.07
N ALA A 9 -3.45 4.29 5.19
CA ALA A 9 -2.05 4.04 5.47
C ALA A 9 -1.68 2.63 5.02
N GLU A 10 -0.64 2.52 4.21
CA GLU A 10 -0.14 1.24 3.72
C GLU A 10 1.38 1.17 3.70
N PHE A 11 1.87 -0.04 3.42
CA PHE A 11 3.21 -0.23 2.90
C PHE A 11 3.15 -0.47 1.39
N GLY A 12 4.16 0.01 0.70
CA GLY A 12 4.39 -0.29 -0.69
C GLY A 12 5.78 -0.85 -0.91
N VAL A 13 5.94 -1.69 -1.92
CA VAL A 13 7.24 -2.19 -2.34
C VAL A 13 7.48 -1.91 -3.82
N ILE A 14 8.73 -1.63 -4.18
CA ILE A 14 9.14 -1.49 -5.57
C ILE A 14 10.02 -2.69 -5.95
N LEU A 15 9.77 -3.25 -7.13
CA LEU A 15 10.51 -4.40 -7.62
C LEU A 15 11.78 -4.02 -8.38
N ASN A 16 12.89 -4.68 -8.09
CA ASN A 16 14.17 -4.52 -8.79
C ASN A 16 14.32 -5.41 -10.03
N ARG A 17 13.42 -6.39 -10.21
CA ARG A 17 13.37 -7.34 -11.34
C ARG A 17 11.97 -7.82 -11.62
N ASP A 18 11.80 -8.48 -12.77
CA ASP A 18 10.55 -9.16 -13.11
C ASP A 18 10.34 -10.40 -12.23
N ILE A 19 9.10 -10.62 -11.77
CA ILE A 19 8.69 -11.85 -11.07
C ILE A 19 7.76 -12.62 -11.99
N LYS A 20 8.29 -13.69 -12.58
CA LYS A 20 7.55 -14.60 -13.45
C LYS A 20 7.00 -15.78 -12.67
N PRO A 21 5.86 -16.36 -13.08
CA PRO A 21 5.18 -17.42 -12.34
C PRO A 21 6.04 -18.66 -12.04
N GLU A 22 6.98 -18.99 -12.93
CA GLU A 22 7.79 -20.19 -12.83
C GLU A 22 8.86 -20.13 -11.73
N LEU A 23 9.13 -18.95 -11.20
CA LEU A 23 10.25 -18.70 -10.28
C LEU A 23 9.80 -18.27 -8.88
N VAL A 24 8.53 -18.51 -8.52
CA VAL A 24 7.94 -17.97 -7.29
C VAL A 24 8.34 -18.81 -6.08
N SER A 25 9.27 -18.28 -5.29
CA SER A 25 9.50 -18.68 -3.91
C SER A 25 9.54 -17.44 -3.02
N PHE A 26 9.32 -17.62 -1.72
CA PHE A 26 9.41 -16.54 -0.75
C PHE A 26 10.75 -15.77 -0.84
N ASP A 27 11.86 -16.49 -0.89
CA ASP A 27 13.19 -15.90 -0.99
C ASP A 27 13.39 -15.13 -2.30
N PHE A 28 12.87 -15.68 -3.41
CA PHE A 28 12.95 -14.99 -4.70
C PHE A 28 12.15 -13.68 -4.71
N ILE A 29 10.96 -13.69 -4.12
CA ILE A 29 10.14 -12.47 -3.97
C ILE A 29 10.89 -11.45 -3.11
N LEU A 30 11.42 -11.87 -1.95
CA LEU A 30 12.16 -10.98 -1.05
C LEU A 30 13.37 -10.35 -1.76
N ASP A 31 14.15 -11.12 -2.47
CA ASP A 31 15.32 -10.66 -3.25
C ASP A 31 14.92 -9.76 -4.44
N SER A 32 13.67 -9.81 -4.84
CA SER A 32 13.13 -8.97 -5.93
C SER A 32 12.65 -7.61 -5.47
N ILE A 33 12.67 -7.33 -4.17
CA ILE A 33 12.25 -6.03 -3.62
C ILE A 33 13.47 -5.10 -3.57
N GLU A 34 13.34 -3.93 -4.19
CA GLU A 34 14.33 -2.86 -4.15
C GLU A 34 14.23 -2.06 -2.85
N GLY A 35 13.01 -1.63 -2.54
CA GLY A 35 12.73 -0.83 -1.37
C GLY A 35 11.31 -1.03 -0.84
N ILE A 36 11.14 -0.69 0.42
CA ILE A 36 9.85 -0.63 1.11
C ILE A 36 9.58 0.81 1.54
N TYR A 37 8.33 1.22 1.44
CA TYR A 37 7.88 2.59 1.69
C TYR A 37 6.64 2.58 2.56
N PRO A 38 6.56 3.39 3.63
CA PRO A 38 5.28 3.83 4.13
C PRO A 38 4.64 4.74 3.08
N LEU A 39 3.36 4.63 2.86
CA LEU A 39 2.66 5.41 1.86
C LEU A 39 1.27 5.85 2.32
N ILE A 40 0.78 6.91 1.70
CA ILE A 40 -0.61 7.33 1.78
C ILE A 40 -1.26 6.91 0.46
N GLU A 41 -2.21 5.98 0.51
CA GLU A 41 -3.09 5.73 -0.61
C GLU A 41 -4.22 6.74 -0.62
N ILE A 42 -4.50 7.29 -1.78
CA ILE A 42 -5.58 8.25 -1.99
C ILE A 42 -6.70 7.56 -2.75
N HIS A 43 -7.87 7.57 -2.17
CA HIS A 43 -9.11 7.16 -2.77
C HIS A 43 -9.94 8.36 -3.22
N ASN A 44 -10.82 8.15 -4.18
CA ASN A 44 -11.83 9.13 -4.57
C ASN A 44 -13.16 8.43 -4.84
N LEU A 45 -14.08 8.56 -3.90
CA LEU A 45 -15.41 7.97 -4.03
C LEU A 45 -16.26 8.81 -4.98
N ILE A 46 -16.35 8.36 -6.24
CA ILE A 46 -17.07 9.05 -7.31
C ILE A 46 -18.50 8.52 -7.54
N PHE A 47 -18.90 7.53 -6.78
CA PHE A 47 -20.24 6.96 -6.88
C PHE A 47 -21.29 7.84 -6.21
N HIS A 48 -22.48 7.85 -6.79
CA HIS A 48 -23.66 8.47 -6.19
C HIS A 48 -24.57 7.38 -5.61
N GLY A 49 -25.04 7.56 -4.40
CA GLY A 49 -25.91 6.62 -3.71
C GLY A 49 -25.18 5.68 -2.76
N GLU A 50 -25.45 4.38 -2.82
CA GLU A 50 -24.84 3.41 -1.94
C GLU A 50 -23.35 3.21 -2.27
N GLU A 51 -22.57 2.81 -1.29
CA GLU A 51 -21.15 2.50 -1.48
C GLU A 51 -20.98 1.35 -2.48
N PRO A 52 -20.00 1.46 -3.40
CA PRO A 52 -19.78 0.41 -4.40
C PRO A 52 -19.34 -0.88 -3.72
N PHE A 53 -19.83 -2.00 -4.21
CA PHE A 53 -19.51 -3.31 -3.68
C PHE A 53 -19.17 -4.32 -4.79
N GLY A 54 -18.30 -5.28 -4.49
CA GLY A 54 -17.98 -6.40 -5.37
C GLY A 54 -17.46 -5.96 -6.75
N SER A 55 -18.18 -6.27 -7.81
CA SER A 55 -17.77 -5.98 -9.19
C SER A 55 -17.68 -4.50 -9.52
N GLU A 56 -18.49 -3.65 -8.91
CA GLU A 56 -18.43 -2.20 -9.10
C GLU A 56 -17.15 -1.62 -8.54
N LEU A 57 -16.76 -2.06 -7.36
CA LEU A 57 -15.50 -1.67 -6.73
C LEU A 57 -14.30 -2.11 -7.57
N LEU A 58 -14.31 -3.36 -8.06
CA LEU A 58 -13.27 -3.88 -8.96
C LEU A 58 -13.19 -3.11 -10.28
N ALA A 59 -14.34 -2.78 -10.89
CA ALA A 59 -14.38 -2.02 -12.14
C ALA A 59 -13.84 -0.59 -11.99
N ASN A 60 -13.93 -0.02 -10.80
CA ASN A 60 -13.41 1.30 -10.47
C ASN A 60 -12.00 1.25 -9.83
N ASN A 61 -11.26 0.15 -10.00
CA ASN A 61 -9.93 -0.01 -9.42
C ASN A 61 -9.90 0.23 -7.91
N ALA A 62 -10.89 -0.30 -7.17
CA ALA A 62 -11.06 -0.12 -5.73
C ALA A 62 -11.07 1.36 -5.28
N ILE A 63 -11.67 2.24 -6.10
CA ILE A 63 -11.69 3.70 -5.89
C ILE A 63 -10.29 4.36 -5.77
N HIS A 64 -9.25 3.63 -6.09
CA HIS A 64 -7.87 4.11 -6.09
C HIS A 64 -7.69 5.31 -7.01
N SER A 65 -7.06 6.35 -6.53
CA SER A 65 -6.81 7.60 -7.27
C SER A 65 -5.37 8.05 -7.27
N GLY A 66 -4.53 7.48 -6.43
CA GLY A 66 -3.11 7.76 -6.39
C GLY A 66 -2.42 7.36 -5.11
N VAL A 67 -1.12 7.54 -5.08
CA VAL A 67 -0.29 7.28 -3.90
C VAL A 67 0.70 8.41 -3.66
N ILE A 68 1.02 8.63 -2.39
CA ILE A 68 2.14 9.48 -1.98
C ILE A 68 3.12 8.58 -1.24
N LEU A 69 4.32 8.44 -1.81
CA LEU A 69 5.37 7.59 -1.28
C LEU A 69 6.21 8.35 -0.26
N GLY A 70 6.53 7.68 0.82
CA GLY A 70 7.54 8.14 1.77
C GLY A 70 8.96 7.97 1.26
N THR A 71 9.91 8.20 2.15
CA THR A 71 11.31 7.96 1.86
C THR A 71 11.57 6.46 1.73
N GLU A 72 12.34 6.10 0.71
CA GLU A 72 12.76 4.72 0.51
C GLU A 72 13.52 4.18 1.72
N CYS A 73 13.08 3.05 2.22
CA CYS A 73 13.88 2.21 3.09
C CYS A 73 14.30 0.96 2.31
N LYS A 74 15.59 0.73 2.17
CA LYS A 74 16.08 -0.50 1.51
C LYS A 74 15.52 -1.71 2.22
N ALA A 75 14.98 -2.63 1.44
CA ALA A 75 14.47 -3.90 1.96
C ALA A 75 15.56 -4.62 2.77
N LYS A 76 15.19 -5.12 3.93
CA LYS A 76 16.08 -5.86 4.83
C LYS A 76 15.70 -7.34 4.77
N ASN A 77 16.69 -8.21 4.63
CA ASN A 77 16.46 -9.66 4.60
C ASN A 77 16.15 -10.23 6.00
N ASN A 78 16.43 -9.48 7.06
CA ASN A 78 16.17 -9.92 8.43
C ASN A 78 14.74 -9.57 8.86
N PRO A 79 14.07 -10.48 9.57
CA PRO A 79 12.76 -10.19 10.15
C PRO A 79 12.79 -8.97 11.07
N ILE A 80 11.82 -8.08 10.92
CA ILE A 80 11.64 -6.89 11.73
C ILE A 80 10.17 -6.79 12.10
N GLU A 81 9.91 -6.49 13.38
CA GLU A 81 8.58 -6.07 13.82
C GLU A 81 8.49 -4.54 13.74
N THR A 82 7.38 -4.05 13.23
CA THR A 82 7.13 -2.62 13.05
C THR A 82 5.69 -2.27 13.40
N ASP A 83 5.43 -0.99 13.55
CA ASP A 83 4.09 -0.41 13.56
C ASP A 83 3.84 0.38 12.27
N LEU A 84 2.59 0.69 12.03
CA LEU A 84 2.13 1.68 11.07
C LEU A 84 1.10 2.56 11.74
N LYS A 85 1.17 3.86 11.56
CA LYS A 85 0.23 4.83 12.13
C LYS A 85 -0.25 5.77 11.06
N LEU A 86 -1.55 6.03 11.08
CA LEU A 86 -2.19 7.11 10.33
C LEU A 86 -2.45 8.27 11.29
N ILE A 87 -1.94 9.43 10.96
CA ILE A 87 -2.05 10.67 11.74
C ILE A 87 -2.70 11.73 10.86
N TYR A 88 -3.72 12.39 11.39
CA TYR A 88 -4.43 13.45 10.70
C TYR A 88 -4.52 14.69 11.60
N ASP A 89 -3.91 15.78 11.16
CA ASP A 89 -3.80 17.04 11.92
C ASP A 89 -3.23 16.85 13.34
N LYS A 90 -2.15 16.05 13.44
CA LYS A 90 -1.45 15.68 14.70
C LYS A 90 -2.20 14.71 15.62
N GLU A 91 -3.40 14.29 15.25
CA GLU A 91 -4.15 13.26 15.98
C GLU A 91 -3.89 11.89 15.35
N ILE A 92 -3.56 10.90 16.18
CA ILE A 92 -3.43 9.52 15.73
C ILE A 92 -4.83 8.98 15.50
N ILE A 93 -5.17 8.72 14.24
CA ILE A 93 -6.45 8.17 13.82
C ILE A 93 -6.45 6.66 14.00
N GLU A 94 -5.37 6.01 13.53
CA GLU A 94 -5.24 4.56 13.56
C GLU A 94 -3.81 4.14 13.89
N THR A 95 -3.68 2.97 14.52
CA THR A 95 -2.38 2.35 14.82
C THR A 95 -2.48 0.84 14.63
N TRP A 96 -1.62 0.30 13.80
CA TRP A 96 -1.46 -1.14 13.60
C TRP A 96 -0.09 -1.56 14.10
N SER A 97 -0.08 -2.29 15.20
CA SER A 97 1.14 -2.75 15.87
C SER A 97 1.52 -4.16 15.46
N LYS A 98 2.79 -4.52 15.71
CA LYS A 98 3.35 -5.86 15.56
C LYS A 98 3.25 -6.42 14.14
N LYS A 99 3.32 -5.56 13.13
CA LYS A 99 3.45 -5.99 11.75
C LYS A 99 4.84 -6.58 11.52
N LYS A 100 4.89 -7.70 10.83
CA LYS A 100 6.14 -8.45 10.64
C LYS A 100 6.60 -8.35 9.19
N TRP A 101 7.76 -7.75 9.01
CA TRP A 101 8.49 -7.84 7.77
C TRP A 101 9.43 -9.06 7.83
N PRO A 102 9.59 -9.87 6.77
CA PRO A 102 8.86 -9.77 5.50
C PRO A 102 7.53 -10.53 5.47
N SER A 103 7.21 -11.35 6.48
CA SER A 103 6.17 -12.37 6.41
C SER A 103 4.78 -11.82 6.08
N ASP A 104 4.34 -10.77 6.78
CA ASP A 104 2.98 -10.27 6.63
C ASP A 104 2.75 -9.53 5.29
N MET A 105 3.81 -8.99 4.70
CA MET A 105 3.73 -8.22 3.45
C MET A 105 3.99 -9.09 2.22
N LEU A 106 4.87 -10.07 2.32
CA LEU A 106 5.19 -10.94 1.18
C LEU A 106 4.07 -11.92 0.83
N SER A 107 3.22 -12.28 1.77
CA SER A 107 2.05 -13.14 1.49
C SER A 107 1.13 -12.51 0.44
N GLU A 108 0.90 -11.21 0.51
CA GLU A 108 0.07 -10.47 -0.44
C GLU A 108 0.72 -10.41 -1.82
N ILE A 109 2.04 -10.22 -1.87
CA ILE A 109 2.78 -10.22 -3.13
C ILE A 109 2.78 -11.62 -3.76
N GLU A 110 2.96 -12.67 -2.97
CA GLU A 110 2.89 -14.05 -3.46
C GLU A 110 1.50 -14.35 -4.06
N TRP A 111 0.44 -13.92 -3.39
CA TRP A 111 -0.92 -14.05 -3.90
C TRP A 111 -1.07 -13.30 -5.24
N LEU A 112 -0.60 -12.05 -5.31
CA LEU A 112 -0.68 -11.23 -6.52
C LEU A 112 0.07 -11.86 -7.70
N VAL A 113 1.26 -12.43 -7.46
CA VAL A 113 2.02 -13.14 -8.50
C VAL A 113 1.21 -14.31 -9.05
N LYS A 114 0.57 -15.10 -8.18
CA LYS A 114 -0.28 -16.23 -8.60
C LYS A 114 -1.52 -15.76 -9.37
N ASP A 115 -2.15 -14.67 -8.94
CA ASP A 115 -3.29 -14.07 -9.64
C ASP A 115 -2.90 -13.59 -11.04
N GLN A 116 -1.77 -12.89 -11.15
CA GLN A 116 -1.27 -12.42 -12.46
C GLN A 116 -0.92 -13.59 -13.39
N ALA A 117 -0.37 -14.67 -12.84
CA ALA A 117 -0.09 -15.89 -13.59
C ALA A 117 -1.35 -16.50 -14.22
N ASN A 118 -2.43 -16.57 -13.47
CA ASN A 118 -3.73 -17.06 -13.95
C ASN A 118 -4.31 -16.21 -15.10
N LYS A 119 -3.86 -14.96 -15.21
CA LYS A 119 -4.22 -14.01 -16.27
C LYS A 119 -3.20 -13.95 -17.41
N ASN A 120 -2.23 -14.89 -17.46
CA ASN A 120 -1.10 -14.88 -18.39
C ASN A 120 -0.27 -13.58 -18.32
N ASN A 121 -0.13 -13.03 -17.15
CA ASN A 121 0.63 -11.81 -16.87
C ASN A 121 1.69 -12.07 -15.78
N PHE A 122 2.55 -11.09 -15.51
CA PHE A 122 3.58 -11.16 -14.47
C PHE A 122 3.89 -9.78 -13.93
N LEU A 123 4.53 -9.73 -12.76
CA LEU A 123 4.97 -8.49 -12.14
C LEU A 123 6.31 -8.05 -12.74
N ARG A 124 6.42 -6.77 -13.06
CA ARG A 124 7.57 -6.20 -13.77
C ARG A 124 8.48 -5.42 -12.83
N LYS A 125 9.76 -5.38 -13.18
CA LYS A 125 10.71 -4.43 -12.61
C LYS A 125 10.13 -3.02 -12.59
N GLY A 126 10.29 -2.32 -11.47
CA GLY A 126 9.77 -0.97 -11.28
C GLY A 126 8.28 -0.90 -10.94
N ASN A 127 7.56 -2.04 -10.89
CA ASN A 127 6.20 -2.00 -10.36
C ASN A 127 6.24 -1.59 -8.88
N LEU A 128 5.38 -0.64 -8.54
CA LEU A 128 4.99 -0.35 -7.17
C LEU A 128 3.80 -1.26 -6.83
N ILE A 129 3.93 -2.01 -5.75
CA ILE A 129 2.88 -2.88 -5.24
C ILE A 129 2.48 -2.36 -3.87
N LEU A 130 1.20 -2.05 -3.72
CA LEU A 130 0.58 -1.74 -2.45
C LEU A 130 0.24 -3.07 -1.76
N THR A 131 0.59 -3.19 -0.48
CA THR A 131 0.48 -4.48 0.24
C THR A 131 -0.87 -4.68 0.92
N GLY A 132 -1.78 -3.73 0.77
CA GLY A 132 -3.12 -3.74 1.37
C GLY A 132 -3.20 -2.93 2.66
N ALA A 133 -4.23 -2.12 2.78
CA ALA A 133 -4.51 -1.34 3.97
C ALA A 133 -4.96 -2.23 5.12
N TYR A 134 -4.70 -1.76 6.33
CA TYR A 134 -5.11 -2.46 7.55
C TYR A 134 -6.42 -1.92 8.14
N GLY A 135 -6.90 -0.78 7.65
CA GLY A 135 -8.11 -0.09 8.08
C GLY A 135 -9.06 0.19 6.94
N PHE A 136 -10.05 1.02 7.22
CA PHE A 136 -10.97 1.54 6.22
C PHE A 136 -10.53 2.92 5.73
N PRO A 137 -10.93 3.34 4.52
CA PRO A 137 -10.63 4.67 4.02
C PRO A 137 -11.14 5.77 4.97
N VAL A 138 -10.25 6.67 5.38
CA VAL A 138 -10.58 7.80 6.24
C VAL A 138 -10.85 9.03 5.37
N PRO A 139 -12.05 9.65 5.45
CA PRO A 139 -12.39 10.81 4.63
C PRO A 139 -11.46 12.00 4.88
N ILE A 140 -11.07 12.68 3.80
CA ILE A 140 -10.30 13.92 3.85
C ILE A 140 -11.27 15.09 3.68
N ASN A 141 -11.75 15.65 4.80
CA ASN A 141 -12.80 16.68 4.79
C ASN A 141 -12.26 18.10 4.84
N GLU A 142 -11.01 18.27 5.22
CA GLU A 142 -10.41 19.57 5.45
C GLU A 142 -8.95 19.60 4.97
N ARG A 143 -8.47 20.83 4.76
CA ARG A 143 -7.08 21.11 4.40
C ARG A 143 -6.16 20.91 5.62
N LYS A 144 -5.73 19.68 5.86
CA LYS A 144 -4.92 19.29 7.01
C LYS A 144 -3.72 18.44 6.60
N LEU A 145 -2.76 18.36 7.49
CA LEU A 145 -1.61 17.50 7.35
C LEU A 145 -2.02 16.04 7.58
N ILE A 146 -1.63 15.18 6.65
CA ILE A 146 -1.75 13.73 6.76
C ILE A 146 -0.34 13.19 6.89
N GLU A 147 -0.12 12.31 7.86
CA GLU A 147 1.15 11.63 8.06
C GLU A 147 0.91 10.13 8.18
N VAL A 148 1.78 9.34 7.54
CA VAL A 148 1.88 7.90 7.78
C VAL A 148 3.28 7.61 8.28
N THR A 149 3.38 6.96 9.44
CA THR A 149 4.66 6.69 10.09
C THR A 149 4.83 5.22 10.40
N SER A 150 6.07 4.74 10.28
CA SER A 150 6.48 3.40 10.68
C SER A 150 7.78 3.47 11.45
N SER A 151 7.86 2.75 12.57
CA SER A 151 9.08 2.72 13.40
C SER A 151 10.29 2.12 12.69
N ALA A 152 10.08 1.22 11.71
CA ALA A 152 11.16 0.55 10.99
C ALA A 152 11.44 1.13 9.61
N PHE A 153 10.44 1.74 8.95
CA PHE A 153 10.51 2.08 7.53
C PHE A 153 10.32 3.58 7.22
N GLY A 154 10.29 4.42 8.26
CA GLY A 154 10.23 5.87 8.08
C GLY A 154 8.82 6.44 7.99
N ASN A 155 8.66 7.52 7.27
CA ASN A 155 7.41 8.27 7.23
C ASN A 155 7.15 8.92 5.86
N VAL A 156 5.91 9.34 5.68
CA VAL A 156 5.44 10.20 4.59
C VAL A 156 4.47 11.22 5.14
N GLU A 157 4.48 12.40 4.58
CA GLU A 157 3.53 13.46 4.91
C GLU A 157 3.01 14.16 3.66
N ALA A 158 1.77 14.61 3.71
CA ALA A 158 1.13 15.38 2.64
C ALA A 158 0.08 16.34 3.21
N THR A 159 -0.15 17.44 2.50
CA THR A 159 -1.27 18.35 2.78
C THR A 159 -2.16 18.46 1.56
N PHE A 160 -3.44 18.18 1.71
CA PHE A 160 -4.44 18.45 0.67
C PHE A 160 -4.74 19.94 0.64
N ILE A 161 -4.81 20.52 -0.57
CA ILE A 161 -5.05 21.94 -0.80
C ILE A 161 -6.26 22.17 -1.69
#